data_0b175e91f9c6be50bb41817b5330db2a
#
_entry.id   0b175e91f9c6be50bb41817b5330db2a
#
_cell.length_a   1.000
_cell.length_b   1.000
_cell.length_c   1.000
_cell.angle_alpha   90.00
_cell.angle_beta   90.00
_cell.angle_gamma   90.00
#
_symmetry.space_group_name_H-M   'P 1'
#
loop_
_entity.id
_entity.type
_entity.pdbx_description
1 polymer ?
#
loop_
_entity_poly.entity_id
_entity_poly.type
_entity_poly.pdbx_seq_one_letter_code
_entity_poly.pdbx_strand_id
1 'polypeptide(L)'
;MGRRQKKSNRSRLVLVLFFAILVFFGGSLVSSRNKIVDINPRDVDYIEIIGFKTGNMKTIKDRKIVTKICKDLNSLRGKQANKDTNGEIANYINVYFTSGNKISFVKTGLTIRVNNIYYNVSSRNSKMIDKIIEKYGR
;
A
#
# COMPACT_ATOMS: atom_id res chain seq x y z
N MET A 1 10.05 62.18 -15.31
CA MET A 1 10.95 61.18 -14.77
C MET A 1 10.14 60.08 -14.07
N GLY A 2 9.94 58.98 -14.75
CA GLY A 2 9.10 57.86 -14.22
C GLY A 2 9.90 56.91 -13.37
N ARG A 3 9.59 56.79 -12.11
CA ARG A 3 10.06 55.70 -11.25
C ARG A 3 9.29 54.41 -11.61
N ARG A 4 9.88 53.55 -12.42
CA ARG A 4 9.36 52.21 -12.67
C ARG A 4 9.38 51.40 -11.37
N GLN A 5 8.19 51.04 -10.91
CA GLN A 5 7.99 50.17 -9.76
C GLN A 5 8.52 48.73 -10.06
N LYS A 6 9.61 48.38 -9.41
CA LYS A 6 10.17 47.02 -9.39
C LYS A 6 9.46 46.19 -8.31
N LYS A 7 8.12 46.06 -8.43
CA LYS A 7 7.26 45.48 -7.40
C LYS A 7 6.35 44.38 -7.97
N SER A 8 6.91 43.31 -8.56
CA SER A 8 6.05 42.23 -9.05
C SER A 8 6.64 40.83 -8.95
N ASN A 9 7.97 40.64 -8.93
CA ASN A 9 8.52 39.30 -9.01
C ASN A 9 8.61 38.59 -7.65
N ARG A 10 8.77 39.31 -6.54
CA ARG A 10 8.87 38.70 -5.20
C ARG A 10 7.53 38.12 -4.75
N SER A 11 6.41 38.79 -5.00
CA SER A 11 5.08 38.30 -4.63
C SER A 11 4.68 37.04 -5.44
N ARG A 12 5.04 36.99 -6.74
CA ARG A 12 4.78 35.83 -7.58
C ARG A 12 5.63 34.63 -7.14
N LEU A 13 6.89 34.84 -6.77
CA LEU A 13 7.79 33.81 -6.28
C LEU A 13 7.32 33.22 -4.93
N VAL A 14 6.85 34.08 -4.02
CA VAL A 14 6.26 33.66 -2.74
C VAL A 14 4.98 32.86 -2.96
N LEU A 15 4.15 33.26 -3.91
CA LEU A 15 2.88 32.57 -4.23
C LEU A 15 3.13 31.19 -4.85
N VAL A 16 4.13 31.06 -5.73
CA VAL A 16 4.53 29.78 -6.32
C VAL A 16 5.12 28.85 -5.26
N LEU A 17 5.95 29.37 -4.35
CA LEU A 17 6.49 28.61 -3.22
C LEU A 17 5.39 28.12 -2.27
N PHE A 18 4.40 28.97 -1.99
CA PHE A 18 3.26 28.62 -1.14
C PHE A 18 2.39 27.54 -1.76
N PHE A 19 2.13 27.61 -3.08
CA PHE A 19 1.44 26.54 -3.83
C PHE A 19 2.23 25.24 -3.87
N ALA A 20 3.55 25.29 -4.05
CA ALA A 20 4.40 24.09 -4.03
C ALA A 20 4.38 23.41 -2.66
N ILE A 21 4.40 24.19 -1.57
CA ILE A 21 4.30 23.65 -0.20
C ILE A 21 2.92 23.04 0.04
N LEU A 22 1.82 23.68 -0.38
CA LEU A 22 0.46 23.15 -0.26
C LEU A 22 0.27 21.84 -1.03
N VAL A 23 0.83 21.72 -2.23
CA VAL A 23 0.77 20.49 -3.03
C VAL A 23 1.59 19.37 -2.36
N PHE A 24 2.76 19.70 -1.81
CA PHE A 24 3.62 18.72 -1.12
C PHE A 24 2.98 18.22 0.17
N PHE A 25 2.43 19.10 1.00
CA PHE A 25 1.78 18.72 2.27
C PHE A 25 0.38 18.14 2.05
N GLY A 26 -0.40 18.66 1.11
CA GLY A 26 -1.72 18.15 0.77
C GLY A 26 -1.69 16.74 0.19
N GLY A 27 -0.73 16.44 -0.69
CA GLY A 27 -0.52 15.10 -1.26
C GLY A 27 -0.13 14.06 -0.21
N SER A 28 0.69 14.44 0.76
CA SER A 28 1.13 13.56 1.86
C SER A 28 -0.03 13.21 2.82
N LEU A 29 -0.87 14.17 3.17
CA LEU A 29 -2.01 13.97 4.07
C LEU A 29 -3.12 13.10 3.45
N VAL A 30 -3.38 13.26 2.15
CA VAL A 30 -4.36 12.42 1.44
C VAL A 30 -3.85 10.99 1.26
N SER A 31 -2.55 10.81 1.07
CA SER A 31 -1.94 9.48 0.92
C SER A 31 -1.99 8.66 2.21
N SER A 32 -1.95 9.28 3.40
CA SER A 32 -2.00 8.57 4.68
C SER A 32 -3.41 8.14 5.09
N ARG A 33 -4.45 8.88 4.68
CA ARG A 33 -5.85 8.64 5.11
C ARG A 33 -6.44 7.28 4.73
N ASN A 34 -5.92 6.65 3.68
CA ASN A 34 -6.43 5.38 3.16
C ASN A 34 -5.41 4.24 3.27
N LYS A 35 -4.38 4.41 4.09
CA LYS A 35 -3.37 3.38 4.35
C LYS A 35 -4.02 2.19 5.06
N ILE A 36 -3.81 0.98 4.54
CA ILE A 36 -4.43 -0.23 5.08
C ILE A 36 -3.59 -0.83 6.19
N VAL A 37 -2.26 -0.89 6.02
CA VAL A 37 -1.32 -1.49 6.99
C VAL A 37 -0.05 -0.66 7.11
N ASP A 38 0.64 -0.87 8.23
CA ASP A 38 1.98 -0.36 8.49
C ASP A 38 2.84 -1.47 9.10
N ILE A 39 3.62 -2.13 8.24
CA ILE A 39 4.44 -3.28 8.61
C ILE A 39 5.90 -2.84 8.64
N ASN A 40 6.54 -2.94 9.80
CA ASN A 40 7.99 -2.78 9.89
C ASN A 40 8.66 -4.10 9.45
N PRO A 41 9.42 -4.12 8.34
CA PRO A 41 10.04 -5.36 7.86
C PRO A 41 11.02 -6.01 8.86
N ARG A 42 11.56 -5.25 9.80
CA ARG A 42 12.50 -5.75 10.82
C ARG A 42 11.83 -6.70 11.81
N ASP A 43 10.52 -6.48 12.04
CA ASP A 43 9.74 -7.26 13.00
C ASP A 43 9.10 -8.51 12.36
N VAL A 44 9.24 -8.67 11.03
CA VAL A 44 8.71 -9.81 10.29
C VAL A 44 9.71 -10.98 10.35
N ASP A 45 9.23 -12.15 10.74
CA ASP A 45 9.99 -13.39 10.73
C ASP A 45 10.00 -14.02 9.33
N TYR A 46 8.82 -14.31 8.80
CA TYR A 46 8.66 -14.86 7.44
C TYR A 46 7.29 -14.47 6.84
N ILE A 47 7.15 -14.70 5.53
CA ILE A 47 5.90 -14.49 4.79
C ILE A 47 5.51 -15.79 4.11
N GLU A 48 4.23 -16.20 4.23
CA GLU A 48 3.64 -17.28 3.46
C GLU A 48 2.77 -16.72 2.35
N ILE A 49 2.89 -17.30 1.16
CA ILE A 49 2.04 -16.99 0.03
C ILE A 49 1.36 -18.28 -0.42
N ILE A 50 0.03 -18.21 -0.51
CA ILE A 50 -0.82 -19.32 -0.94
C ILE A 50 -1.60 -18.85 -2.16
N GLY A 51 -1.23 -19.39 -3.33
CA GLY A 51 -1.96 -19.17 -4.57
C GLY A 51 -3.08 -20.19 -4.73
N PHE A 52 -4.33 -19.74 -4.86
CA PHE A 52 -5.48 -20.63 -4.98
C PHE A 52 -5.38 -21.55 -6.21
N LYS A 53 -4.92 -21.03 -7.36
CA LYS A 53 -4.84 -21.82 -8.61
C LYS A 53 -3.85 -22.98 -8.52
N THR A 54 -2.82 -22.85 -7.70
CA THR A 54 -1.74 -23.84 -7.60
C THR A 54 -1.88 -24.72 -6.35
N GLY A 55 -2.64 -24.28 -5.35
CA GLY A 55 -2.71 -24.94 -4.03
C GLY A 55 -1.38 -24.94 -3.28
N ASN A 56 -0.34 -24.37 -3.87
CA ASN A 56 1.01 -24.37 -3.30
C ASN A 56 1.15 -23.26 -2.25
N MET A 57 1.75 -23.62 -1.13
CA MET A 57 2.18 -22.69 -0.10
C MET A 57 3.69 -22.47 -0.21
N LYS A 58 4.11 -21.23 -0.30
CA LYS A 58 5.51 -20.83 -0.35
C LYS A 58 5.87 -20.01 0.87
N THR A 59 6.89 -20.43 1.61
CA THR A 59 7.44 -19.69 2.77
C THR A 59 8.66 -18.89 2.33
N ILE A 60 8.67 -17.59 2.61
CA ILE A 60 9.73 -16.64 2.24
C ILE A 60 10.41 -16.14 3.50
N LYS A 61 11.70 -16.46 3.65
CA LYS A 61 12.57 -16.01 4.77
C LYS A 61 13.68 -15.06 4.32
N ASP A 62 13.93 -14.94 3.01
CA ASP A 62 14.93 -14.01 2.49
C ASP A 62 14.60 -12.57 2.87
N ARG A 63 15.51 -11.92 3.60
CA ARG A 63 15.32 -10.58 4.17
C ARG A 63 15.09 -9.49 3.11
N LYS A 64 15.73 -9.59 1.95
CA LYS A 64 15.57 -8.63 0.86
C LYS A 64 14.17 -8.76 0.25
N ILE A 65 13.71 -10.00 0.05
CA ILE A 65 12.39 -10.29 -0.50
C ILE A 65 11.31 -9.90 0.51
N VAL A 66 11.45 -10.25 1.79
CA VAL A 66 10.55 -9.85 2.88
C VAL A 66 10.40 -8.32 2.92
N THR A 67 11.53 -7.59 2.93
CA THR A 67 11.53 -6.12 2.94
C THR A 67 10.79 -5.54 1.73
N LYS A 68 11.00 -6.11 0.54
CA LYS A 68 10.32 -5.66 -0.67
C LYS A 68 8.81 -5.91 -0.60
N ILE A 69 8.38 -7.10 -0.19
CA ILE A 69 6.96 -7.43 -0.05
C ILE A 69 6.31 -6.51 0.99
N CYS A 70 6.92 -6.29 2.16
CA CYS A 70 6.42 -5.36 3.18
C CYS A 70 6.26 -3.93 2.63
N LYS A 71 7.22 -3.45 1.85
CA LYS A 71 7.13 -2.14 1.19
C LYS A 71 5.94 -2.08 0.23
N ASP A 72 5.73 -3.11 -0.57
CA ASP A 72 4.62 -3.19 -1.51
C ASP A 72 3.27 -3.23 -0.73
N LEU A 73 3.15 -4.05 0.33
CA LEU A 73 1.97 -4.11 1.19
C LEU A 73 1.68 -2.78 1.91
N ASN A 74 2.71 -2.08 2.40
CA ASN A 74 2.58 -0.77 3.04
C ASN A 74 2.12 0.33 2.07
N SER A 75 2.29 0.13 0.77
CA SER A 75 1.82 1.05 -0.25
C SER A 75 0.34 0.88 -0.59
N LEU A 76 -0.31 -0.18 -0.10
CA LEU A 76 -1.72 -0.43 -0.31
C LEU A 76 -2.59 0.68 0.25
N ARG A 77 -3.57 1.08 -0.55
CA ARG A 77 -4.60 2.08 -0.20
C ARG A 77 -5.97 1.53 -0.55
N GLY A 78 -6.91 1.71 0.37
CA GLY A 78 -8.28 1.27 0.17
C GLY A 78 -9.26 1.95 1.11
N LYS A 79 -10.53 1.94 0.74
CA LYS A 79 -11.62 2.37 1.61
C LYS A 79 -12.20 1.17 2.33
N GLN A 80 -12.41 1.27 3.63
CA GLN A 80 -13.07 0.21 4.39
C GLN A 80 -14.46 -0.07 3.79
N ALA A 81 -14.80 -1.34 3.68
CA ALA A 81 -16.05 -1.85 3.15
C ALA A 81 -16.72 -2.78 4.15
N ASN A 82 -18.04 -2.91 4.09
CA ASN A 82 -18.80 -3.67 5.08
C ASN A 82 -18.77 -5.19 4.83
N LYS A 83 -18.51 -5.63 3.58
CA LYS A 83 -18.48 -7.06 3.22
C LYS A 83 -17.79 -7.27 1.87
N ASP A 84 -17.25 -8.46 1.68
CA ASP A 84 -16.84 -8.97 0.37
C ASP A 84 -18.08 -9.24 -0.49
N THR A 85 -18.15 -8.64 -1.66
CA THR A 85 -19.30 -8.79 -2.56
C THR A 85 -19.10 -9.87 -3.63
N ASN A 86 -17.88 -10.42 -3.75
CA ASN A 86 -17.52 -11.37 -4.80
C ASN A 86 -16.95 -12.64 -4.18
N GLY A 87 -17.78 -13.65 -3.99
CA GLY A 87 -17.43 -14.96 -3.41
C GLY A 87 -16.48 -15.82 -4.28
N GLU A 88 -15.52 -15.21 -4.96
CA GLU A 88 -14.58 -15.90 -5.84
C GLU A 88 -13.25 -16.19 -5.16
N ILE A 89 -12.57 -17.18 -5.68
CA ILE A 89 -11.22 -17.68 -5.50
C ILE A 89 -10.27 -16.69 -4.81
N ALA A 90 -9.90 -16.96 -3.57
CA ALA A 90 -9.05 -16.09 -2.77
C ALA A 90 -7.57 -16.49 -2.84
N ASN A 91 -6.71 -15.50 -2.99
CA ASN A 91 -5.27 -15.63 -2.79
C ASN A 91 -4.89 -15.08 -1.42
N TYR A 92 -3.91 -15.72 -0.74
CA TYR A 92 -3.54 -15.38 0.62
C TYR A 92 -2.08 -14.97 0.70
N ILE A 93 -1.82 -13.92 1.49
CA ILE A 93 -0.48 -13.56 1.96
C ILE A 93 -0.55 -13.43 3.47
N ASN A 94 0.21 -14.25 4.18
CA ASN A 94 0.31 -14.22 5.63
C ASN A 94 1.67 -13.68 6.04
N VAL A 95 1.70 -12.60 6.80
CA VAL A 95 2.91 -12.00 7.36
C VAL A 95 3.03 -12.39 8.82
N TYR A 96 4.05 -13.17 9.16
CA TYR A 96 4.32 -13.62 10.52
C TYR A 96 5.40 -12.76 11.16
N PHE A 97 5.15 -12.31 12.37
CA PHE A 97 6.06 -11.47 13.13
C PHE A 97 6.85 -12.29 14.14
N THR A 98 8.04 -11.80 14.48
CA THR A 98 8.88 -12.39 15.56
C THR A 98 8.19 -12.43 16.92
N SER A 99 7.18 -11.58 17.13
CA SER A 99 6.32 -11.58 18.31
C SER A 99 5.31 -12.74 18.37
N GLY A 100 5.20 -13.56 17.31
CA GLY A 100 4.20 -14.60 17.15
C GLY A 100 2.86 -14.11 16.58
N ASN A 101 2.67 -12.81 16.38
CA ASN A 101 1.49 -12.26 15.74
C ASN A 101 1.51 -12.51 14.23
N LYS A 102 0.32 -12.40 13.61
CA LYS A 102 0.13 -12.57 12.17
C LYS A 102 -0.80 -11.52 11.60
N ILE A 103 -0.50 -11.03 10.39
CA ILE A 103 -1.43 -10.29 9.53
C ILE A 103 -1.73 -11.14 8.30
N SER A 104 -3.01 -11.40 8.04
CA SER A 104 -3.48 -12.14 6.88
C SER A 104 -4.12 -11.20 5.87
N PHE A 105 -3.65 -11.27 4.62
CA PHE A 105 -4.24 -10.60 3.46
C PHE A 105 -4.96 -11.64 2.63
N VAL A 106 -6.23 -11.43 2.35
CA VAL A 106 -7.05 -12.26 1.48
C VAL A 106 -7.57 -11.39 0.36
N LYS A 107 -7.19 -11.71 -0.88
CA LYS A 107 -7.60 -10.94 -2.05
C LYS A 107 -8.68 -11.67 -2.83
N THR A 108 -9.76 -10.96 -3.13
CA THR A 108 -10.87 -11.40 -3.98
C THR A 108 -11.27 -10.26 -4.90
N GLY A 109 -10.93 -10.35 -6.19
CA GLY A 109 -11.22 -9.26 -7.15
C GLY A 109 -10.59 -7.92 -6.75
N LEU A 110 -11.41 -6.89 -6.54
CA LEU A 110 -11.02 -5.56 -6.07
C LEU A 110 -11.18 -5.37 -4.56
N THR A 111 -11.45 -6.44 -3.81
CA THR A 111 -11.57 -6.43 -2.36
C THR A 111 -10.36 -7.12 -1.73
N ILE A 112 -9.81 -6.51 -0.71
CA ILE A 112 -8.77 -7.11 0.13
C ILE A 112 -9.29 -7.16 1.56
N ARG A 113 -9.30 -8.33 2.15
CA ARG A 113 -9.53 -8.50 3.57
C ARG A 113 -8.20 -8.57 4.29
N VAL A 114 -8.00 -7.69 5.27
CA VAL A 114 -6.83 -7.71 6.16
C VAL A 114 -7.32 -8.10 7.54
N ASN A 115 -6.93 -9.29 7.98
CA ASN A 115 -7.54 -9.97 9.13
C ASN A 115 -9.07 -10.06 8.94
N ASN A 116 -9.84 -9.28 9.70
CA ASN A 116 -11.33 -9.27 9.63
C ASN A 116 -11.91 -8.00 9.03
N ILE A 117 -11.07 -7.10 8.48
CA ILE A 117 -11.51 -5.82 7.91
C ILE A 117 -11.43 -5.89 6.40
N TYR A 118 -12.52 -5.54 5.71
CA TYR A 118 -12.59 -5.50 4.25
C TYR A 118 -12.25 -4.11 3.73
N TYR A 119 -11.53 -4.06 2.60
CA TYR A 119 -11.14 -2.83 1.92
C TYR A 119 -11.39 -2.95 0.42
N ASN A 120 -12.10 -1.98 -0.14
CA ASN A 120 -12.17 -1.81 -1.59
C ASN A 120 -10.93 -1.06 -2.05
N VAL A 121 -10.21 -1.66 -3.00
CA VAL A 121 -8.96 -1.14 -3.54
C VAL A 121 -9.06 -0.82 -5.03
N SER A 122 -8.16 0.04 -5.51
CA SER A 122 -8.06 0.31 -6.94
C SER A 122 -7.54 -0.92 -7.71
N SER A 123 -7.80 -0.99 -9.01
CA SER A 123 -7.24 -2.01 -9.90
C SER A 123 -5.71 -2.07 -9.83
N ARG A 124 -5.03 -0.93 -9.65
CA ARG A 124 -3.57 -0.87 -9.47
C ARG A 124 -3.13 -1.62 -8.20
N ASN A 125 -3.79 -1.40 -7.07
CA ASN A 125 -3.47 -2.07 -5.81
C ASN A 125 -3.81 -3.56 -5.85
N SER A 126 -4.93 -3.93 -6.48
CA SER A 126 -5.30 -5.32 -6.73
C SER A 126 -4.23 -6.05 -7.55
N LYS A 127 -3.80 -5.48 -8.69
CA LYS A 127 -2.74 -6.04 -9.53
C LYS A 127 -1.39 -6.13 -8.82
N MET A 128 -1.11 -5.27 -7.86
CA MET A 128 0.13 -5.35 -7.07
C MET A 128 0.16 -6.61 -6.21
N ILE A 129 -0.94 -6.96 -5.57
CA ILE A 129 -1.08 -8.23 -4.83
C ILE A 129 -0.89 -9.43 -5.76
N ASP A 130 -1.53 -9.41 -6.95
CA ASP A 130 -1.36 -10.48 -7.94
C ASP A 130 0.10 -10.66 -8.33
N LYS A 131 0.83 -9.57 -8.58
CA LYS A 131 2.26 -9.63 -8.90
C LYS A 131 3.11 -10.23 -7.78
N ILE A 132 2.79 -9.95 -6.50
CA ILE A 132 3.48 -10.56 -5.36
C ILE A 132 3.26 -12.09 -5.40
N ILE A 133 2.01 -12.51 -5.59
CA ILE A 133 1.63 -13.93 -5.61
C ILE A 133 2.25 -14.66 -6.80
N GLU A 134 2.18 -14.07 -8.00
CA GLU A 134 2.77 -14.65 -9.21
C GLU A 134 4.29 -14.77 -9.11
N LYS A 135 4.95 -13.77 -8.55
CA LYS A 135 6.40 -13.73 -8.48
C LYS A 135 6.99 -14.62 -7.39
N TYR A 136 6.33 -14.69 -6.25
CA TYR A 136 6.90 -15.31 -5.05
C TYR A 136 6.10 -16.52 -4.55
N GLY A 137 4.91 -16.78 -5.08
CA GLY A 137 4.04 -17.90 -4.70
C GLY A 137 4.13 -19.13 -5.61
N ARG A 138 5.05 -19.10 -6.60
CA ARG A 138 5.34 -20.25 -7.48
C ARG A 138 6.41 -21.15 -6.92
#